data_8a4a3b30e30f3e50e0069ffa81b08453
#
_entry.id   8a4a3b30e30f3e50e0069ffa81b08453
#
_cell.length_a   1.000
_cell.length_b   1.000
_cell.length_c   1.000
_cell.angle_alpha   90.00
_cell.angle_beta   90.00
_cell.angle_gamma   90.00
#
_symmetry.space_group_name_H-M   'P 1'
#
loop_
_entity.id
_entity.type
_entity.pdbx_description
1 polymer ?
#
loop_
_entity_poly.entity_id
_entity_poly.type
_entity_poly.pdbx_seq_one_letter_code
_entity_poly.pdbx_strand_id
1 'polypeptide(L)'
;MSYHPIANQIYNLLIEDKITEQEGEISFDFLQMPIKINRTDGIGNLFEEWLSRWMNKKGIYFTTKSQKFPDFLLEEYSKTKGLLEVKTFSDSPAFDVGNFKAYCHGLTTEAYILDADYLIFEYQLKNYKFKIENIWLKKIWEITGKSKDGTITHQKRGNKNDKNEKPEDKRIVTIRPNSTSNWDSETKDFKSRLDFVETLYDTLMQYYETKNNSVNWLQTVKNNYLYHTGNEL
;
A
#
# COMPACT_ATOMS: atom_id res chain seq x y z
N MET A 1 4.04 -16.79 7.20
CA MET A 1 3.01 -15.74 7.37
C MET A 1 2.03 -15.87 6.22
N SER A 2 0.73 -15.86 6.47
CA SER A 2 -0.29 -16.08 5.43
C SER A 2 -1.04 -14.78 5.15
N TYR A 3 -1.42 -14.58 3.90
CA TYR A 3 -2.39 -13.57 3.51
C TYR A 3 -3.77 -13.91 4.08
N HIS A 4 -4.64 -12.91 4.19
CA HIS A 4 -6.03 -13.15 4.59
C HIS A 4 -6.71 -14.11 3.59
N PRO A 5 -7.48 -15.11 4.04
CA PRO A 5 -8.04 -16.13 3.14
C PRO A 5 -8.87 -15.54 1.99
N ILE A 6 -9.70 -14.52 2.28
CA ILE A 6 -10.51 -13.86 1.24
C ILE A 6 -9.63 -13.02 0.30
N ALA A 7 -8.58 -12.34 0.78
CA ALA A 7 -7.64 -11.62 -0.09
C ALA A 7 -6.93 -12.58 -1.04
N ASN A 8 -6.51 -13.74 -0.54
CA ASN A 8 -5.91 -14.79 -1.36
C ASN A 8 -6.92 -15.38 -2.36
N GLN A 9 -8.17 -15.55 -1.96
CA GLN A 9 -9.26 -15.96 -2.88
C GLN A 9 -9.45 -14.93 -3.99
N ILE A 10 -9.50 -13.63 -3.68
CA ILE A 10 -9.60 -12.55 -4.67
C ILE A 10 -8.46 -12.64 -5.67
N TYR A 11 -7.23 -12.75 -5.19
CA TYR A 11 -6.04 -12.87 -6.04
C TYR A 11 -6.13 -14.08 -6.98
N ASN A 12 -6.46 -15.26 -6.45
CA ASN A 12 -6.56 -16.48 -7.26
C ASN A 12 -7.67 -16.39 -8.32
N LEU A 13 -8.84 -15.84 -7.96
CA LEU A 13 -9.94 -15.65 -8.91
C LEU A 13 -9.59 -14.66 -10.03
N LEU A 14 -8.80 -13.61 -9.75
CA LEU A 14 -8.29 -12.70 -10.77
C LEU A 14 -7.32 -13.40 -11.74
N ILE A 15 -6.48 -14.29 -11.23
CA ILE A 15 -5.61 -15.12 -12.07
C ILE A 15 -6.42 -16.11 -12.90
N GLU A 16 -7.42 -16.78 -12.31
CA GLU A 16 -8.35 -17.69 -13.03
C GLU A 16 -9.13 -16.98 -14.14
N ASP A 17 -9.57 -15.75 -13.89
CA ASP A 17 -10.22 -14.89 -14.88
C ASP A 17 -9.23 -14.35 -15.94
N LYS A 18 -7.94 -14.69 -15.83
CA LYS A 18 -6.87 -14.31 -16.77
C LYS A 18 -6.78 -12.80 -16.97
N ILE A 19 -6.78 -12.05 -15.86
CA ILE A 19 -6.84 -10.60 -15.90
C ILE A 19 -5.70 -9.99 -16.73
N THR A 20 -4.53 -10.61 -16.77
CA THR A 20 -3.36 -10.15 -17.54
C THR A 20 -3.45 -10.43 -19.03
N GLU A 21 -4.40 -11.27 -19.46
CA GLU A 21 -4.65 -11.57 -20.87
C GLU A 21 -5.80 -10.71 -21.44
N GLN A 22 -6.48 -9.92 -20.59
CA GLN A 22 -7.60 -9.09 -21.01
C GLN A 22 -7.14 -7.69 -21.42
N GLU A 23 -7.82 -7.15 -22.43
CA GLU A 23 -7.74 -5.75 -22.80
C GLU A 23 -9.09 -5.07 -22.60
N GLY A 24 -9.05 -3.82 -22.16
CA GLY A 24 -10.24 -2.98 -22.01
C GLY A 24 -9.96 -1.56 -22.49
N GLU A 25 -10.93 -0.70 -22.26
CA GLU A 25 -10.80 0.73 -22.49
C GLU A 25 -11.53 1.48 -21.37
N ILE A 26 -11.07 2.69 -21.07
CA ILE A 26 -11.72 3.58 -20.12
C ILE A 26 -12.44 4.66 -20.92
N SER A 27 -13.76 4.77 -20.73
CA SER A 27 -14.58 5.78 -21.37
C SER A 27 -15.38 6.58 -20.35
N PHE A 28 -15.61 7.83 -20.68
CA PHE A 28 -16.52 8.71 -19.93
C PHE A 28 -17.58 9.22 -20.90
N ASP A 29 -18.85 9.08 -20.53
CA ASP A 29 -19.99 9.55 -21.31
C ASP A 29 -20.74 10.62 -20.50
N PHE A 30 -20.86 11.79 -21.09
CA PHE A 30 -21.63 12.90 -20.52
C PHE A 30 -22.32 13.68 -21.64
N LEU A 31 -23.63 13.95 -21.48
CA LEU A 31 -24.45 14.62 -22.49
C LEU A 31 -24.36 13.97 -23.89
N GLN A 32 -24.34 12.63 -23.92
CA GLN A 32 -24.21 11.85 -25.16
C GLN A 32 -22.90 12.11 -25.94
N MET A 33 -21.88 12.59 -25.26
CA MET A 33 -20.53 12.76 -25.81
C MET A 33 -19.57 11.77 -25.14
N PRO A 34 -19.41 10.56 -25.69
CA PRO A 34 -18.47 9.58 -25.17
C PRO A 34 -17.03 9.99 -25.54
N ILE A 35 -16.18 10.01 -24.55
CA ILE A 35 -14.73 10.20 -24.76
C ILE A 35 -13.96 9.00 -24.20
N LYS A 36 -12.93 8.60 -24.92
CA LYS A 36 -11.98 7.60 -24.42
C LYS A 36 -10.87 8.30 -23.63
N ILE A 37 -10.53 7.73 -22.49
CA ILE A 37 -9.50 8.28 -21.60
C ILE A 37 -8.16 7.63 -21.94
N ASN A 38 -7.14 8.47 -22.17
CA ASN A 38 -5.75 8.06 -22.41
C ASN A 38 -4.81 8.78 -21.43
N ARG A 39 -5.26 8.98 -20.19
CA ARG A 39 -4.49 9.60 -19.10
C ARG A 39 -4.47 8.69 -17.91
N THR A 40 -3.37 8.68 -17.19
CA THR A 40 -3.15 7.82 -16.03
C THR A 40 -3.67 8.42 -14.72
N ASP A 41 -3.99 9.72 -14.73
CA ASP A 41 -4.54 10.40 -13.54
C ASP A 41 -5.88 9.78 -13.14
N GLY A 42 -5.99 9.36 -11.88
CA GLY A 42 -7.23 8.79 -11.34
C GLY A 42 -7.48 7.31 -11.67
N ILE A 43 -6.58 6.63 -12.36
CA ILE A 43 -6.72 5.18 -12.67
C ILE A 43 -6.91 4.36 -11.39
N GLY A 44 -6.21 4.69 -10.29
CA GLY A 44 -6.36 4.00 -9.02
C GLY A 44 -7.81 3.95 -8.55
N ASN A 45 -8.49 5.09 -8.48
CA ASN A 45 -9.89 5.17 -8.03
C ASN A 45 -10.86 4.43 -8.97
N LEU A 46 -10.64 4.54 -10.30
CA LEU A 46 -11.44 3.81 -11.27
C LEU A 46 -11.25 2.29 -11.12
N PHE A 47 -10.04 1.87 -10.81
CA PHE A 47 -9.72 0.46 -10.63
C PHE A 47 -10.31 -0.10 -9.32
N GLU A 48 -10.29 0.66 -8.23
CA GLU A 48 -10.97 0.31 -6.98
C GLU A 48 -12.48 0.13 -7.20
N GLU A 49 -13.12 1.05 -7.93
CA GLU A 49 -14.54 0.94 -8.27
C GLU A 49 -14.84 -0.28 -9.15
N TRP A 50 -13.98 -0.55 -10.14
CA TRP A 50 -14.09 -1.75 -10.98
C TRP A 50 -13.94 -3.02 -10.14
N LEU A 51 -12.93 -3.09 -9.26
CA LEU A 51 -12.69 -4.24 -8.39
C LEU A 51 -13.86 -4.50 -7.45
N SER A 52 -14.43 -3.43 -6.89
CA SER A 52 -15.64 -3.48 -6.07
C SER A 52 -16.80 -4.16 -6.80
N ARG A 53 -17.07 -3.76 -8.04
CA ARG A 53 -18.12 -4.37 -8.87
C ARG A 53 -17.81 -5.81 -9.25
N TRP A 54 -16.54 -6.10 -9.55
CA TRP A 54 -16.10 -7.45 -9.85
C TRP A 54 -16.24 -8.37 -8.63
N MET A 55 -15.84 -7.94 -7.44
CA MET A 55 -16.02 -8.70 -6.19
C MET A 55 -17.50 -8.97 -5.90
N ASN A 56 -18.37 -7.99 -6.05
CA ASN A 56 -19.82 -8.17 -5.93
C ASN A 56 -20.35 -9.23 -6.90
N LYS A 57 -19.92 -9.20 -8.16
CA LYS A 57 -20.29 -10.20 -9.17
C LYS A 57 -19.82 -11.62 -8.80
N LYS A 58 -18.70 -11.74 -8.10
CA LYS A 58 -18.16 -13.02 -7.59
C LYS A 58 -18.79 -13.45 -6.26
N GLY A 59 -19.70 -12.64 -5.69
CA GLY A 59 -20.34 -12.93 -4.40
C GLY A 59 -19.38 -12.79 -3.20
N ILE A 60 -18.31 -12.01 -3.34
CA ILE A 60 -17.36 -11.75 -2.28
C ILE A 60 -17.87 -10.61 -1.41
N TYR A 61 -17.98 -10.85 -0.10
CA TYR A 61 -18.34 -9.81 0.86
C TYR A 61 -17.21 -8.82 1.07
N PHE A 62 -17.53 -7.55 1.11
CA PHE A 62 -16.64 -6.47 1.53
C PHE A 62 -17.43 -5.23 1.95
N THR A 63 -16.76 -4.36 2.71
CA THR A 63 -17.22 -2.98 2.93
C THR A 63 -16.10 -2.02 2.55
N THR A 64 -16.44 -0.80 2.14
CA THR A 64 -15.50 0.25 1.78
C THR A 64 -15.53 1.38 2.80
N LYS A 65 -14.41 2.05 2.99
CA LYS A 65 -14.33 3.30 3.74
C LYS A 65 -13.90 4.40 2.77
N SER A 66 -14.80 5.35 2.49
CA SER A 66 -14.49 6.46 1.59
C SER A 66 -13.19 7.18 1.99
N GLN A 67 -12.19 7.19 1.10
CA GLN A 67 -10.92 7.91 1.20
C GLN A 67 -10.11 7.63 2.49
N LYS A 68 -10.27 6.45 3.08
CA LYS A 68 -9.53 6.03 4.29
C LYS A 68 -9.00 4.63 4.09
N PHE A 69 -7.79 4.40 4.60
CA PHE A 69 -7.21 3.07 4.71
C PHE A 69 -8.06 2.15 5.63
N PRO A 70 -8.24 0.90 5.26
CA PRO A 70 -7.95 0.30 3.96
C PRO A 70 -9.09 0.57 2.95
N ASP A 71 -8.84 0.33 1.65
CA ASP A 71 -9.84 0.48 0.60
C ASP A 71 -11.02 -0.48 0.80
N PHE A 72 -10.72 -1.71 1.25
CA PHE A 72 -11.71 -2.75 1.52
C PHE A 72 -11.50 -3.42 2.87
N LEU A 73 -12.63 -3.70 3.56
CA LEU A 73 -12.70 -4.61 4.70
C LEU A 73 -13.42 -5.88 4.25
N LEU A 74 -12.74 -7.01 4.34
CA LEU A 74 -13.19 -8.30 3.83
C LEU A 74 -13.93 -9.15 4.87
N GLU A 75 -14.02 -8.68 6.12
CA GLU A 75 -14.76 -9.35 7.19
C GLU A 75 -15.93 -8.52 7.69
N GLU A 76 -17.10 -9.16 7.81
CA GLU A 76 -18.33 -8.51 8.24
C GLU A 76 -18.30 -8.02 9.68
N TYR A 77 -17.69 -8.82 10.55
CA TYR A 77 -17.74 -8.59 12.02
C TYR A 77 -16.41 -8.12 12.60
N SER A 78 -15.42 -7.82 11.77
CA SER A 78 -14.12 -7.35 12.21
C SER A 78 -13.71 -6.06 11.51
N LYS A 79 -13.19 -5.11 12.30
CA LYS A 79 -12.58 -3.89 11.78
C LYS A 79 -11.05 -3.95 11.77
N THR A 80 -10.49 -5.02 12.32
CA THR A 80 -9.05 -5.20 12.51
C THR A 80 -8.47 -6.35 11.69
N LYS A 81 -9.33 -7.13 11.00
CA LYS A 81 -8.95 -8.23 10.13
C LYS A 81 -9.50 -8.03 8.73
N GLY A 82 -8.92 -8.71 7.76
CA GLY A 82 -9.38 -8.63 6.36
C GLY A 82 -9.16 -7.26 5.72
N LEU A 83 -8.11 -6.56 6.13
CA LEU A 83 -7.73 -5.27 5.58
C LEU A 83 -7.08 -5.48 4.21
N LEU A 84 -7.70 -4.94 3.16
CA LEU A 84 -7.17 -5.01 1.79
C LEU A 84 -6.99 -3.60 1.24
N GLU A 85 -5.77 -3.27 0.90
CA GLU A 85 -5.38 -2.03 0.23
C GLU A 85 -5.07 -2.30 -1.22
N VAL A 86 -5.52 -1.47 -2.13
CA VAL A 86 -5.30 -1.59 -3.56
C VAL A 86 -4.30 -0.55 -4.03
N LYS A 87 -3.33 -0.98 -4.82
CA LYS A 87 -2.38 -0.07 -5.46
C LYS A 87 -2.27 -0.36 -6.93
N THR A 88 -2.14 0.70 -7.71
CA THR A 88 -1.93 0.62 -9.16
C THR A 88 -0.73 1.46 -9.56
N PHE A 89 0.01 1.02 -10.56
CA PHE A 89 1.11 1.78 -11.15
C PHE A 89 1.32 1.40 -12.62
N SER A 90 1.96 2.30 -13.36
CA SER A 90 2.49 2.04 -14.69
C SER A 90 4.00 2.23 -14.67
N ASP A 91 4.74 1.44 -15.44
CA ASP A 91 6.20 1.47 -15.63
C ASP A 91 7.03 1.13 -14.38
N SER A 92 6.84 1.84 -13.27
CA SER A 92 7.58 1.59 -12.03
C SER A 92 6.69 1.84 -10.80
N PRO A 93 6.89 1.11 -9.69
CA PRO A 93 6.06 1.25 -8.50
C PRO A 93 6.35 2.57 -7.77
N ALA A 94 5.74 3.65 -8.24
CA ALA A 94 5.91 5.00 -7.70
C ALA A 94 4.72 5.48 -6.84
N PHE A 95 3.89 4.57 -6.35
CA PHE A 95 2.77 4.91 -5.47
C PHE A 95 3.22 5.19 -4.02
N ASP A 96 2.42 5.95 -3.30
CA ASP A 96 2.58 6.15 -1.86
C ASP A 96 2.03 4.93 -1.11
N VAL A 97 2.89 4.26 -0.34
CA VAL A 97 2.45 3.19 0.56
C VAL A 97 1.70 3.80 1.75
N GLY A 98 2.17 4.94 2.23
CA GLY A 98 1.52 5.69 3.28
C GLY A 98 2.30 6.96 3.65
N ASN A 99 1.61 7.94 4.23
CA ASN A 99 2.28 9.10 4.84
C ASN A 99 3.10 8.62 6.04
N PHE A 100 4.41 8.87 6.05
CA PHE A 100 5.34 8.30 7.05
C PHE A 100 4.92 8.63 8.49
N LYS A 101 4.66 9.92 8.78
CA LYS A 101 4.28 10.34 10.14
C LYS A 101 2.93 9.77 10.56
N ALA A 102 1.95 9.84 9.68
CA ALA A 102 0.61 9.33 9.96
C ALA A 102 0.66 7.80 10.17
N TYR A 103 1.44 7.08 9.37
CA TYR A 103 1.61 5.65 9.51
C TYR A 103 2.28 5.28 10.85
N CYS A 104 3.41 5.93 11.19
CA CYS A 104 4.07 5.72 12.48
C CYS A 104 3.17 6.08 13.67
N HIS A 105 2.37 7.15 13.56
CA HIS A 105 1.40 7.50 14.60
C HIS A 105 0.28 6.46 14.69
N GLY A 106 -0.29 6.05 13.57
CA GLY A 106 -1.34 5.03 13.51
C GLY A 106 -0.93 3.71 14.18
N LEU A 107 0.33 3.29 14.01
CA LEU A 107 0.84 2.09 14.66
C LEU A 107 0.82 2.13 16.20
N THR A 108 0.80 3.31 16.81
CA THR A 108 0.69 3.41 18.27
C THR A 108 -0.72 3.15 18.80
N THR A 109 -1.73 3.16 17.94
CA THR A 109 -3.15 2.97 18.32
C THR A 109 -3.85 1.87 17.52
N GLU A 110 -3.40 1.61 16.32
CA GLU A 110 -4.03 0.70 15.35
C GLU A 110 -2.99 -0.23 14.71
N ALA A 111 -2.09 -0.82 15.52
CA ALA A 111 -0.98 -1.63 15.00
C ALA A 111 -1.43 -2.86 14.17
N TYR A 112 -2.71 -3.25 14.24
CA TYR A 112 -3.30 -4.28 13.39
C TYR A 112 -3.25 -3.92 11.89
N ILE A 113 -3.06 -2.65 11.54
CA ILE A 113 -2.86 -2.24 10.13
C ILE A 113 -1.61 -2.86 9.49
N LEU A 114 -0.67 -3.33 10.29
CA LEU A 114 0.46 -4.12 9.82
C LEU A 114 0.03 -5.42 9.13
N ASP A 115 -1.13 -5.96 9.46
CA ASP A 115 -1.65 -7.20 8.86
C ASP A 115 -2.38 -6.99 7.52
N ALA A 116 -2.50 -5.76 7.07
CA ALA A 116 -3.13 -5.48 5.79
C ALA A 116 -2.45 -6.21 4.63
N ASP A 117 -3.27 -6.68 3.72
CA ASP A 117 -2.84 -7.21 2.43
C ASP A 117 -2.87 -6.09 1.39
N TYR A 118 -1.89 -6.08 0.52
CA TYR A 118 -1.78 -5.14 -0.59
C TYR A 118 -1.98 -5.90 -1.90
N LEU A 119 -3.08 -5.60 -2.59
CA LEU A 119 -3.36 -6.10 -3.93
C LEU A 119 -2.89 -5.05 -4.93
N ILE A 120 -1.86 -5.39 -5.70
CA ILE A 120 -1.12 -4.44 -6.49
C ILE A 120 -1.22 -4.82 -7.96
N PHE A 121 -1.52 -3.83 -8.81
CA PHE A 121 -1.66 -4.02 -10.25
C PHE A 121 -0.68 -3.12 -11.00
N GLU A 122 0.12 -3.73 -11.85
CA GLU A 122 0.84 -3.02 -12.89
C GLU A 122 -0.03 -2.95 -14.14
N TYR A 123 -0.26 -1.75 -14.65
CA TYR A 123 -1.08 -1.56 -15.84
C TYR A 123 -0.34 -0.81 -16.94
N GLN A 124 -0.78 -1.03 -18.16
CA GLN A 124 -0.41 -0.24 -19.31
C GLN A 124 -1.67 0.44 -19.87
N LEU A 125 -1.57 1.75 -20.18
CA LEU A 125 -2.58 2.50 -20.92
C LEU A 125 -1.93 3.09 -22.15
N LYS A 126 -2.15 2.47 -23.30
CA LYS A 126 -1.54 2.87 -24.58
C LYS A 126 -2.57 2.82 -25.70
N ASN A 127 -2.62 3.87 -26.51
CA ASN A 127 -3.58 3.96 -27.62
C ASN A 127 -5.04 3.71 -27.19
N TYR A 128 -5.44 4.27 -26.03
CA TYR A 128 -6.75 4.08 -25.43
C TYR A 128 -7.07 2.63 -25.00
N LYS A 129 -6.10 1.73 -25.03
CA LYS A 129 -6.20 0.37 -24.55
C LYS A 129 -5.61 0.26 -23.16
N PHE A 130 -6.40 -0.29 -22.25
CA PHE A 130 -6.01 -0.57 -20.87
C PHE A 130 -5.77 -2.06 -20.73
N LYS A 131 -4.64 -2.43 -20.13
CA LYS A 131 -4.27 -3.81 -19.86
C LYS A 131 -3.58 -3.91 -18.51
N ILE A 132 -3.83 -4.99 -17.76
CA ILE A 132 -3.05 -5.35 -16.59
C ILE A 132 -1.87 -6.21 -17.06
N GLU A 133 -0.65 -5.77 -16.74
CA GLU A 133 0.57 -6.52 -17.09
C GLU A 133 0.94 -7.52 -15.99
N ASN A 134 0.84 -7.12 -14.73
CA ASN A 134 1.16 -7.96 -13.59
C ASN A 134 0.23 -7.69 -12.41
N ILE A 135 0.12 -8.67 -11.50
CA ILE A 135 -0.65 -8.58 -10.27
C ILE A 135 0.13 -9.25 -9.13
N TRP A 136 0.11 -8.63 -7.95
CA TRP A 136 0.72 -9.17 -6.74
C TRP A 136 -0.23 -9.06 -5.55
N LEU A 137 -0.16 -10.04 -4.65
CA LEU A 137 -0.71 -9.95 -3.29
C LEU A 137 0.48 -9.99 -2.33
N LYS A 138 0.67 -8.93 -1.56
CA LYS A 138 1.87 -8.74 -0.71
C LYS A 138 1.50 -8.13 0.63
N LYS A 139 2.40 -8.22 1.59
CA LYS A 139 2.39 -7.45 2.84
C LYS A 139 3.26 -6.19 2.69
N ILE A 140 3.05 -5.20 3.55
CA ILE A 140 3.81 -3.93 3.49
C ILE A 140 5.33 -4.16 3.53
N TRP A 141 5.81 -5.08 4.34
CA TRP A 141 7.24 -5.41 4.46
C TRP A 141 7.79 -6.22 3.28
N GLU A 142 6.93 -6.71 2.40
CA GLU A 142 7.34 -7.39 1.17
C GLU A 142 7.51 -6.43 0.00
N ILE A 143 6.84 -5.26 0.06
CA ILE A 143 6.87 -4.25 -1.00
C ILE A 143 7.75 -3.05 -0.69
N THR A 144 8.14 -2.88 0.56
CA THR A 144 9.09 -1.83 1.00
C THR A 144 10.48 -2.39 1.18
N GLY A 145 11.47 -1.54 1.37
CA GLY A 145 12.85 -1.98 1.52
C GLY A 145 13.67 -1.05 2.40
N LYS A 146 14.96 -1.35 2.51
CA LYS A 146 15.96 -0.52 3.20
C LYS A 146 16.71 0.35 2.20
N SER A 147 16.81 1.63 2.49
CA SER A 147 17.70 2.56 1.79
C SER A 147 19.16 2.28 2.14
N LYS A 148 20.09 2.86 1.39
CA LYS A 148 21.53 2.67 1.62
C LYS A 148 22.01 3.12 3.03
N ASP A 149 21.30 4.05 3.64
CA ASP A 149 21.55 4.55 5.00
C ASP A 149 20.84 3.71 6.09
N GLY A 150 20.24 2.57 5.72
CA GLY A 150 19.56 1.66 6.63
C GLY A 150 18.11 2.06 6.98
N THR A 151 17.65 3.22 6.51
CA THR A 151 16.26 3.66 6.73
C THR A 151 15.28 2.98 5.81
N ILE A 152 13.97 3.06 6.11
CA ILE A 152 12.93 2.58 5.20
C ILE A 152 12.99 3.34 3.87
N THR A 153 12.68 2.69 2.75
CA THR A 153 12.52 3.38 1.46
C THR A 153 11.45 4.47 1.57
N HIS A 154 11.79 5.70 1.20
CA HIS A 154 10.94 6.86 1.43
C HIS A 154 11.13 7.96 0.39
N GLN A 155 10.16 8.86 0.32
CA GLN A 155 10.30 10.13 -0.39
C GLN A 155 10.50 11.28 0.60
N LYS A 156 11.49 12.11 0.32
CA LYS A 156 11.73 13.37 1.02
C LYS A 156 11.15 14.54 0.20
N ARG A 157 10.58 15.52 0.89
CA ARG A 157 10.22 16.81 0.28
C ARG A 157 10.87 17.92 1.07
N GLY A 158 11.48 18.84 0.34
CA GLY A 158 11.99 20.09 0.86
C GLY A 158 10.90 21.15 1.03
N ASN A 159 11.26 22.22 1.72
CA ASN A 159 10.43 23.44 1.80
C ASN A 159 10.56 24.19 0.47
N LYS A 160 9.47 24.26 -0.31
CA LYS A 160 9.47 24.94 -1.61
C LYS A 160 9.86 26.45 -1.53
N ASN A 161 9.74 27.05 -0.35
CA ASN A 161 10.05 28.45 -0.11
C ASN A 161 11.50 28.69 0.37
N ASP A 162 12.25 27.64 0.67
CA ASP A 162 13.65 27.73 1.09
C ASP A 162 14.57 27.21 -0.01
N LYS A 163 15.12 28.16 -0.78
CA LYS A 163 16.06 27.85 -1.87
C LYS A 163 17.44 27.35 -1.37
N ASN A 164 17.72 27.52 -0.08
CA ASN A 164 18.99 27.13 0.55
C ASN A 164 18.85 25.86 1.39
N GLU A 165 17.69 25.21 1.38
CA GLU A 165 17.46 23.99 2.14
C GLU A 165 18.42 22.88 1.69
N LYS A 166 19.19 22.36 2.63
CA LYS A 166 20.10 21.26 2.36
C LYS A 166 19.36 19.93 2.26
N PRO A 167 19.93 18.92 1.58
CA PRO A 167 19.32 17.60 1.46
C PRO A 167 18.96 16.95 2.81
N GLU A 168 19.76 17.21 3.85
CA GLU A 168 19.56 16.71 5.21
C GLU A 168 18.36 17.35 5.92
N ASP A 169 17.96 18.56 5.53
CA ASP A 169 16.81 19.27 6.13
C ASP A 169 15.47 18.83 5.54
N LYS A 170 15.50 18.06 4.46
CA LYS A 170 14.27 17.56 3.81
C LYS A 170 13.57 16.55 4.68
N ARG A 171 12.26 16.74 4.82
CA ARG A 171 11.40 15.86 5.62
C ARG A 171 10.96 14.63 4.84
N ILE A 172 10.95 13.48 5.50
CA ILE A 172 10.27 12.29 4.98
C ILE A 172 8.77 12.58 4.91
N VAL A 173 8.17 12.33 3.75
CA VAL A 173 6.74 12.55 3.52
C VAL A 173 6.02 11.22 3.43
N THR A 174 6.51 10.31 2.60
CA THR A 174 5.83 9.05 2.33
C THR A 174 6.79 7.86 2.37
N ILE A 175 6.27 6.72 2.80
CA ILE A 175 6.89 5.41 2.61
C ILE A 175 6.71 5.03 1.15
N ARG A 176 7.77 4.58 0.51
CA ARG A 176 7.78 4.18 -0.90
C ARG A 176 7.99 2.69 -1.07
N PRO A 177 7.41 2.09 -2.09
CA PRO A 177 7.72 0.72 -2.43
C PRO A 177 9.17 0.59 -2.94
N ASN A 178 9.66 -0.62 -2.85
CA ASN A 178 10.90 -1.05 -3.48
C ASN A 178 10.63 -1.45 -4.95
N SER A 179 11.66 -1.84 -5.70
CA SER A 179 11.53 -2.40 -7.04
C SER A 179 10.73 -3.70 -7.05
N THR A 180 9.92 -3.93 -8.08
CA THR A 180 9.17 -5.17 -8.27
C THR A 180 10.07 -6.41 -8.29
N SER A 181 11.31 -6.30 -8.80
CA SER A 181 12.30 -7.37 -8.76
C SER A 181 12.63 -7.84 -7.33
N ASN A 182 12.52 -6.95 -6.35
CA ASN A 182 12.73 -7.28 -4.95
C ASN A 182 11.49 -7.95 -4.32
N TRP A 183 10.28 -7.66 -4.82
CA TRP A 183 9.05 -8.27 -4.31
C TRP A 183 8.98 -9.79 -4.59
N ASP A 184 9.59 -10.22 -5.69
CA ASP A 184 9.61 -11.61 -6.12
C ASP A 184 10.95 -12.29 -5.80
N SER A 185 11.92 -11.56 -5.22
CA SER A 185 13.20 -12.10 -4.81
C SER A 185 13.07 -13.04 -3.59
N GLU A 186 13.89 -14.08 -3.55
CA GLU A 186 14.04 -14.93 -2.38
C GLU A 186 14.74 -14.16 -1.22
N THR A 187 15.60 -13.21 -1.56
CA THR A 187 16.28 -12.34 -0.59
C THR A 187 15.50 -11.06 -0.39
N LYS A 188 14.81 -10.98 0.73
CA LYS A 188 14.00 -9.81 1.10
C LYS A 188 14.75 -8.90 2.07
N ASP A 189 14.54 -7.59 1.95
CA ASP A 189 15.12 -6.60 2.86
C ASP A 189 14.62 -6.78 4.29
N PHE A 190 13.37 -7.24 4.44
CA PHE A 190 12.76 -7.54 5.75
C PHE A 190 12.44 -9.02 5.88
N LYS A 191 12.97 -9.62 6.94
CA LYS A 191 12.73 -11.04 7.26
C LYS A 191 11.37 -11.26 7.94
N SER A 192 10.84 -10.23 8.57
CA SER A 192 9.60 -10.30 9.35
C SER A 192 8.94 -8.93 9.46
N ARG A 193 7.71 -8.92 9.94
CA ARG A 193 6.98 -7.73 10.35
C ARG A 193 7.75 -6.93 11.40
N LEU A 194 8.37 -7.59 12.36
CA LEU A 194 9.16 -6.95 13.40
C LEU A 194 10.37 -6.20 12.80
N ASP A 195 11.11 -6.83 11.90
CA ASP A 195 12.27 -6.19 11.23
C ASP A 195 11.86 -4.91 10.47
N PHE A 196 10.69 -4.93 9.83
CA PHE A 196 10.10 -3.75 9.20
C PHE A 196 9.78 -2.65 10.24
N VAL A 197 9.13 -3.01 11.36
CA VAL A 197 8.76 -2.04 12.41
C VAL A 197 10.00 -1.48 13.11
N GLU A 198 11.01 -2.27 13.34
CA GLU A 198 12.30 -1.81 13.88
C GLU A 198 12.99 -0.83 12.92
N THR A 199 12.96 -1.09 11.62
CA THR A 199 13.48 -0.15 10.62
C THR A 199 12.67 1.15 10.55
N LEU A 200 11.34 1.08 10.73
CA LEU A 200 10.51 2.30 10.87
C LEU A 200 10.93 3.10 12.11
N TYR A 201 11.16 2.42 13.24
CA TYR A 201 11.63 3.05 14.47
C TYR A 201 12.97 3.75 14.29
N ASP A 202 13.94 3.08 13.70
CA ASP A 202 15.28 3.64 13.42
C ASP A 202 15.17 4.87 12.50
N THR A 203 14.31 4.78 11.47
CA THR A 203 14.03 5.89 10.57
C THR A 203 13.37 7.06 11.30
N LEU A 204 12.43 6.78 12.21
CA LEU A 204 11.76 7.79 13.03
C LEU A 204 12.75 8.51 13.94
N MET A 205 13.65 7.76 14.60
CA MET A 205 14.69 8.31 15.48
C MET A 205 15.70 9.17 14.73
N GLN A 206 16.07 8.78 13.51
CA GLN A 206 17.05 9.51 12.72
C GLN A 206 16.53 10.84 12.18
N TYR A 207 15.25 10.89 11.76
CA TYR A 207 14.70 12.04 11.04
C TYR A 207 13.77 12.94 11.86
N TYR A 208 13.27 12.43 12.97
CA TYR A 208 12.34 13.18 13.82
C TYR A 208 12.88 13.17 15.26
N GLU A 209 13.85 13.99 15.55
CA GLU A 209 14.51 14.17 16.86
C GLU A 209 13.54 14.47 18.03
N THR A 210 12.38 13.89 18.05
CA THR A 210 11.45 13.97 19.17
C THR A 210 11.94 13.07 20.30
N LYS A 211 13.05 13.46 20.90
CA LYS A 211 13.80 12.73 21.92
C LYS A 211 12.97 12.27 23.13
N ASN A 212 11.79 12.82 23.36
CA ASN A 212 11.00 12.50 24.56
C ASN A 212 9.82 11.54 24.34
N ASN A 213 9.27 11.42 23.10
CA ASN A 213 8.11 10.56 22.85
C ASN A 213 8.45 9.27 22.07
N SER A 214 9.60 9.22 21.42
CA SER A 214 9.99 8.10 20.58
C SER A 214 10.64 6.94 21.34
N VAL A 215 11.18 7.19 22.53
CA VAL A 215 11.88 6.14 23.34
C VAL A 215 10.97 4.95 23.65
N ASN A 216 9.66 5.17 23.75
CA ASN A 216 8.66 4.11 24.02
C ASN A 216 7.87 3.68 22.77
N TRP A 217 8.12 4.28 21.58
CA TRP A 217 7.29 4.04 20.40
C TRP A 217 7.25 2.56 20.01
N LEU A 218 8.41 1.93 19.89
CA LEU A 218 8.49 0.51 19.51
C LEU A 218 7.74 -0.40 20.50
N GLN A 219 7.90 -0.16 21.79
CA GLN A 219 7.19 -0.93 22.82
C GLN A 219 5.68 -0.65 22.78
N THR A 220 5.28 0.59 22.52
CA THR A 220 3.86 0.94 22.35
C THR A 220 3.25 0.20 21.16
N VAL A 221 3.95 0.15 20.03
CA VAL A 221 3.49 -0.59 18.85
C VAL A 221 3.37 -2.09 19.15
N LYS A 222 4.37 -2.69 19.81
CA LYS A 222 4.34 -4.10 20.22
C LYS A 222 3.15 -4.40 21.11
N ASN A 223 2.92 -3.59 22.14
CA ASN A 223 1.80 -3.75 23.06
C ASN A 223 0.44 -3.57 22.36
N ASN A 224 0.33 -2.57 21.47
CA ASN A 224 -0.89 -2.32 20.72
C ASN A 224 -1.19 -3.45 19.72
N TYR A 225 -0.15 -3.98 19.07
CA TYR A 225 -0.32 -5.13 18.19
C TYR A 225 -0.82 -6.36 18.94
N LEU A 226 -0.19 -6.68 20.07
CA LEU A 226 -0.61 -7.79 20.95
C LEU A 226 -2.07 -7.59 21.43
N TYR A 227 -2.42 -6.38 21.84
CA TYR A 227 -3.78 -6.05 22.30
C TYR A 227 -4.85 -6.31 21.22
N HIS A 228 -4.60 -5.90 19.97
CA HIS A 228 -5.59 -6.02 18.91
C HIS A 228 -5.63 -7.39 18.24
N THR A 229 -4.51 -8.10 18.17
CA THR A 229 -4.39 -9.35 17.40
C THR A 229 -4.28 -10.59 18.26
N GLY A 230 -3.91 -10.45 19.53
CA GLY A 230 -3.58 -11.55 20.43
C GLY A 230 -2.23 -12.23 20.12
N ASN A 231 -1.45 -11.68 19.18
CA ASN A 231 -0.15 -12.21 18.76
C ASN A 231 0.97 -11.23 19.08
N GLU A 232 2.18 -11.77 19.24
CA GLU A 232 3.37 -10.94 19.27
C GLU A 232 3.72 -10.45 17.85
N LEU A 233 4.43 -9.30 17.79
CA LEU A 233 4.82 -8.66 16.54
C LEU A 233 5.93 -9.43 15.84
#